data_368dfcd48466c28874784453a3027925
#
_entry.id   368dfcd48466c28874784453a3027925
#
_cell.length_a   1.000
_cell.length_b   1.000
_cell.length_c   1.000
_cell.angle_alpha   90.00
_cell.angle_beta   90.00
_cell.angle_gamma   90.00
#
_symmetry.space_group_name_H-M   'P 1'
#
loop_
_entity.id
_entity.type
_entity.pdbx_description
1 polymer ?
#
loop_
_entity_poly.entity_id
_entity_poly.type
_entity_poly.pdbx_seq_one_letter_code
_entity_poly.pdbx_strand_id
1 'polypeptide(L)'
;KLDAGGGKLPDFMDWSGLTALPWFWKPFGNFGFAVAAGILLPALIALILGYFTFRNRIRGVYFTILTQALVIITTTLFIGQQAFTGGTNGVTGYSQLFGSSLASPDTKRTLYFVTVVALIAAYALCRFLVKSRFGKVLRAIRDGE
;
A
#
# COMPACT_ATOMS: atom_id res chain seq x y z
N LYS A 1 -2.54 -16.56 3.62
CA LYS A 1 -2.07 -17.35 2.49
C LYS A 1 -3.22 -17.46 1.52
N LEU A 2 -3.17 -16.75 0.42
CA LEU A 2 -3.85 -17.16 -0.79
C LEU A 2 -3.19 -18.50 -1.13
N ASP A 3 -3.78 -19.59 -0.69
CA ASP A 3 -3.16 -20.89 -0.89
C ASP A 3 -3.13 -21.20 -2.38
N ALA A 4 -1.93 -21.23 -2.91
CA ALA A 4 -1.63 -21.70 -4.26
C ALA A 4 -1.96 -23.20 -4.46
N GLY A 5 -2.71 -23.81 -3.52
CA GLY A 5 -2.93 -25.24 -3.53
C GLY A 5 -4.21 -25.76 -2.89
N GLY A 6 -5.25 -24.95 -2.75
CA GLY A 6 -6.48 -25.50 -2.16
C GLY A 6 -7.67 -24.54 -2.16
N GLY A 7 -8.08 -24.10 -3.33
CA GLY A 7 -9.48 -23.84 -3.70
C GLY A 7 -10.39 -22.98 -2.83
N LYS A 8 -9.95 -22.33 -1.77
CA LYS A 8 -10.80 -21.39 -1.02
C LYS A 8 -10.52 -19.96 -1.46
N LEU A 9 -11.53 -19.38 -2.07
CA LEU A 9 -11.58 -17.95 -2.35
C LEU A 9 -11.53 -17.17 -1.02
N PRO A 10 -10.96 -15.95 -1.00
CA PRO A 10 -11.12 -15.04 0.12
C PRO A 10 -12.60 -14.81 0.43
N ASP A 11 -12.98 -14.71 1.71
CA ASP A 11 -14.37 -14.62 2.16
C ASP A 11 -15.15 -13.50 1.46
N PHE A 12 -14.53 -12.35 1.19
CA PHE A 12 -15.17 -11.22 0.52
C PHE A 12 -15.48 -11.51 -0.98
N MET A 13 -14.71 -12.39 -1.63
CA MET A 13 -14.98 -12.81 -3.01
C MET A 13 -16.09 -13.86 -3.06
N ASP A 14 -16.13 -14.77 -2.10
CA ASP A 14 -17.17 -15.77 -1.97
C ASP A 14 -18.53 -15.12 -1.75
N TRP A 15 -18.60 -14.13 -0.86
CA TRP A 15 -19.83 -13.35 -0.62
C TRP A 15 -20.27 -12.50 -1.82
N SER A 16 -19.33 -12.14 -2.70
CA SER A 16 -19.62 -11.38 -3.91
C SER A 16 -20.01 -12.27 -5.10
N GLY A 17 -20.15 -13.59 -4.89
CA GLY A 17 -20.58 -14.55 -5.90
C GLY A 17 -19.51 -14.89 -6.95
N LEU A 18 -18.24 -14.59 -6.68
CA LEU A 18 -17.14 -14.99 -7.55
C LEU A 18 -16.83 -16.47 -7.34
N THR A 19 -16.82 -17.23 -8.42
CA THR A 19 -16.55 -18.68 -8.40
C THR A 19 -15.09 -19.03 -8.63
N ALA A 20 -14.28 -18.08 -9.08
CA ALA A 20 -12.86 -18.30 -9.38
C ALA A 20 -12.02 -17.04 -9.05
N LEU A 21 -10.78 -17.29 -8.65
CA LEU A 21 -9.83 -16.21 -8.36
C LEU A 21 -9.48 -15.46 -9.66
N PRO A 22 -9.68 -14.13 -9.73
CA PRO A 22 -9.29 -13.33 -10.90
C PRO A 22 -7.80 -13.49 -11.20
N TRP A 23 -7.45 -13.46 -12.48
CA TRP A 23 -6.09 -13.69 -12.96
C TRP A 23 -5.05 -12.74 -12.34
N PHE A 24 -5.43 -11.49 -12.04
CA PHE A 24 -4.55 -10.48 -11.43
C PHE A 24 -4.32 -10.70 -9.92
N TRP A 25 -5.14 -11.52 -9.26
CA TRP A 25 -4.92 -11.91 -7.86
C TRP A 25 -3.99 -13.11 -7.71
N LYS A 26 -3.83 -13.94 -8.75
CA LYS A 26 -2.99 -15.14 -8.70
C LYS A 26 -1.53 -14.88 -8.27
N PRO A 27 -0.84 -13.81 -8.77
CA PRO A 27 0.54 -13.53 -8.38
C PRO A 27 0.69 -13.16 -6.90
N PHE A 28 -0.36 -12.64 -6.25
CA PHE A 28 -0.34 -12.26 -4.83
C PHE A 28 -0.28 -13.46 -3.86
N GLY A 29 -0.39 -14.68 -4.36
CA GLY A 29 -0.06 -15.88 -3.61
C GLY A 29 1.42 -15.97 -3.23
N ASN A 30 2.29 -15.28 -3.96
CA ASN A 30 3.71 -15.16 -3.62
C ASN A 30 3.92 -13.91 -2.74
N PHE A 31 4.43 -14.12 -1.53
CA PHE A 31 4.68 -13.03 -0.57
C PHE A 31 5.64 -11.97 -1.12
N GLY A 32 6.73 -12.40 -1.79
CA GLY A 32 7.69 -11.47 -2.39
C GLY A 32 7.05 -10.57 -3.45
N PHE A 33 6.17 -11.13 -4.29
CA PHE A 33 5.41 -10.36 -5.26
C PHE A 33 4.45 -9.38 -4.59
N ALA A 34 3.74 -9.81 -3.54
CA ALA A 34 2.80 -8.95 -2.81
C ALA A 34 3.50 -7.75 -2.18
N VAL A 35 4.67 -7.96 -1.54
CA VAL A 35 5.50 -6.88 -0.97
C VAL A 35 6.02 -5.95 -2.06
N ALA A 36 6.55 -6.50 -3.15
CA ALA A 36 7.04 -5.71 -4.27
C ALA A 36 5.94 -4.87 -4.90
N ALA A 37 4.77 -5.45 -5.15
CA ALA A 37 3.60 -4.74 -5.68
C ALA A 37 3.11 -3.65 -4.71
N GLY A 38 3.09 -3.93 -3.40
CA GLY A 38 2.70 -2.98 -2.36
C GLY A 38 3.61 -1.74 -2.28
N ILE A 39 4.88 -1.86 -2.69
CA ILE A 39 5.84 -0.76 -2.74
C ILE A 39 5.83 -0.09 -4.12
N LEU A 40 5.89 -0.87 -5.19
CA LEU A 40 6.06 -0.36 -6.55
C LEU A 40 4.82 0.32 -7.10
N LEU A 41 3.62 -0.20 -6.81
CA LEU A 41 2.37 0.41 -7.31
C LEU A 41 2.16 1.83 -6.79
N PRO A 42 2.22 2.11 -5.46
CA PRO A 42 2.11 3.47 -4.96
C PRO A 42 3.26 4.37 -5.44
N ALA A 43 4.49 3.83 -5.53
CA ALA A 43 5.64 4.58 -6.03
C ALA A 43 5.46 4.99 -7.49
N LEU A 44 4.94 4.09 -8.35
CA LEU A 44 4.64 4.37 -9.74
C LEU A 44 3.56 5.44 -9.89
N ILE A 45 2.48 5.32 -9.12
CA ILE A 45 1.41 6.33 -9.10
C ILE A 45 1.96 7.69 -8.67
N ALA A 46 2.76 7.73 -7.59
CA ALA A 46 3.38 8.95 -7.11
C ALA A 46 4.33 9.57 -8.14
N LEU A 47 5.09 8.74 -8.87
CA LEU A 47 6.00 9.19 -9.92
C LEU A 47 5.22 9.80 -11.10
N ILE A 48 4.17 9.13 -11.57
CA ILE A 48 3.32 9.62 -12.66
C ILE A 48 2.69 10.96 -12.28
N LEU A 49 2.08 11.03 -11.10
CA LEU A 49 1.44 12.25 -10.61
C LEU A 49 2.44 13.38 -10.41
N GLY A 50 3.58 13.08 -9.80
CA GLY A 50 4.67 14.04 -9.61
C GLY A 50 5.15 14.57 -10.94
N TYR A 51 5.40 13.68 -11.91
CA TYR A 51 5.83 14.10 -13.24
C TYR A 51 4.84 15.08 -13.89
N PHE A 52 3.55 14.73 -13.94
CA PHE A 52 2.54 15.61 -14.54
C PHE A 52 2.36 16.92 -13.76
N THR A 53 2.38 16.86 -12.45
CA THR A 53 2.20 18.04 -11.59
C THR A 53 3.35 19.03 -11.75
N PHE A 54 4.60 18.56 -11.67
CA PHE A 54 5.77 19.42 -11.77
C PHE A 54 6.00 19.92 -13.21
N ARG A 55 5.71 19.09 -14.22
CA ARG A 55 5.78 19.50 -15.62
C ARG A 55 4.81 20.64 -15.93
N ASN A 56 3.62 20.61 -15.36
CA ASN A 56 2.61 21.66 -15.55
C ASN A 56 2.76 22.83 -14.58
N ARG A 57 3.85 22.88 -13.79
CA ARG A 57 4.13 23.95 -12.82
C ARG A 57 2.99 24.17 -11.82
N ILE A 58 2.25 23.13 -11.46
CA ILE A 58 1.19 23.19 -10.46
C ILE A 58 1.85 23.34 -9.09
N ARG A 59 1.53 24.42 -8.37
CA ARG A 59 2.15 24.77 -7.08
C ARG A 59 1.10 25.08 -6.02
N GLY A 60 1.54 25.04 -4.76
CA GLY A 60 0.77 25.48 -3.61
C GLY A 60 -0.59 24.80 -3.48
N VAL A 61 -1.64 25.60 -3.35
CA VAL A 61 -3.01 25.13 -3.07
C VAL A 61 -3.54 24.18 -4.15
N TYR A 62 -3.22 24.40 -5.40
CA TYR A 62 -3.68 23.51 -6.49
C TYR A 62 -3.09 22.11 -6.39
N PHE A 63 -1.84 21.99 -5.94
CA PHE A 63 -1.24 20.69 -5.68
C PHE A 63 -1.97 19.93 -4.55
N THR A 64 -2.32 20.65 -3.48
CA THR A 64 -3.07 20.07 -2.36
C THR A 64 -4.46 19.59 -2.80
N ILE A 65 -5.18 20.39 -3.58
CA ILE A 65 -6.50 20.02 -4.09
C ILE A 65 -6.40 18.78 -5.01
N LEU A 66 -5.41 18.75 -5.90
CA LEU A 66 -5.21 17.63 -6.82
C LEU A 66 -4.91 16.32 -6.08
N THR A 67 -4.02 16.36 -5.10
CA THR A 67 -3.69 15.18 -4.29
C THR A 67 -4.87 14.71 -3.45
N GLN A 68 -5.65 15.63 -2.88
CA GLN A 68 -6.86 15.30 -2.14
C GLN A 68 -7.92 14.65 -3.05
N ALA A 69 -8.16 15.22 -4.22
CA ALA A 69 -9.09 14.66 -5.21
C ALA A 69 -8.67 13.24 -5.62
N LEU A 70 -7.36 13.01 -5.83
CA LEU A 70 -6.85 11.68 -6.15
C LEU A 70 -7.11 10.66 -5.04
N VAL A 71 -6.89 11.05 -3.78
CA VAL A 71 -7.18 10.17 -2.63
C VAL A 71 -8.64 9.79 -2.62
N ILE A 72 -9.55 10.75 -2.80
CA ILE A 72 -10.99 10.50 -2.83
C ILE A 72 -11.37 9.57 -3.98
N ILE A 73 -10.86 9.82 -5.19
CA ILE A 73 -11.12 8.98 -6.36
C ILE A 73 -10.62 7.55 -6.12
N THR A 74 -9.39 7.40 -5.63
CA THR A 74 -8.80 6.09 -5.36
C THR A 74 -9.62 5.33 -4.30
N THR A 75 -9.97 6.00 -3.21
CA THR A 75 -10.79 5.40 -2.15
C THR A 75 -12.16 4.97 -2.68
N THR A 76 -12.82 5.81 -3.47
CA THR A 76 -14.12 5.51 -4.06
C THR A 76 -14.04 4.33 -5.03
N LEU A 77 -12.97 4.24 -5.82
CA LEU A 77 -12.72 3.09 -6.70
C LEU A 77 -12.57 1.79 -5.91
N PHE A 78 -11.78 1.81 -4.83
CA PHE A 78 -11.60 0.62 -3.98
C PHE A 78 -12.91 0.20 -3.30
N ILE A 79 -13.68 1.15 -2.80
CA ILE A 79 -14.99 0.88 -2.19
C ILE A 79 -15.99 0.35 -3.22
N GLY A 80 -16.02 0.94 -4.42
CA GLY A 80 -16.94 0.55 -5.48
C GLY A 80 -16.65 -0.83 -6.07
N GLN A 81 -15.39 -1.28 -6.03
CA GLN A 81 -14.98 -2.60 -6.51
C GLN A 81 -14.95 -3.65 -5.39
N GLN A 82 -15.99 -3.69 -4.57
CA GLN A 82 -16.08 -4.55 -3.38
C GLN A 82 -15.78 -6.03 -3.68
N ALA A 83 -16.20 -6.54 -4.82
CA ALA A 83 -15.94 -7.93 -5.22
C ALA A 83 -14.45 -8.28 -5.35
N PHE A 84 -13.61 -7.29 -5.64
CA PHE A 84 -12.18 -7.49 -5.89
C PHE A 84 -11.28 -6.98 -4.77
N THR A 85 -11.74 -6.03 -3.98
CA THR A 85 -10.93 -5.32 -2.97
C THR A 85 -11.43 -5.53 -1.54
N GLY A 86 -12.61 -6.14 -1.36
CA GLY A 86 -13.29 -6.21 -0.07
C GLY A 86 -14.03 -4.93 0.34
N GLY A 87 -13.97 -3.88 -0.49
CA GLY A 87 -14.67 -2.61 -0.25
C GLY A 87 -14.28 -1.93 1.07
N THR A 88 -15.26 -1.48 1.84
CA THR A 88 -15.06 -0.83 3.15
C THR A 88 -14.52 -1.77 4.22
N ASN A 89 -14.79 -3.07 4.11
CA ASN A 89 -14.34 -4.07 5.09
C ASN A 89 -12.87 -4.48 4.84
N GLY A 90 -12.34 -4.16 3.66
CA GLY A 90 -11.02 -4.60 3.25
C GLY A 90 -10.92 -6.12 3.10
N VAL A 91 -9.71 -6.61 3.08
CA VAL A 91 -9.45 -8.06 2.96
C VAL A 91 -9.57 -8.69 4.34
N THR A 92 -10.57 -9.58 4.51
CA THR A 92 -10.91 -10.26 5.76
C THR A 92 -10.59 -11.75 5.69
N GLY A 93 -10.73 -12.47 6.83
CA GLY A 93 -10.57 -13.92 6.86
C GLY A 93 -9.14 -14.43 7.08
N TYR A 94 -8.20 -13.56 7.46
CA TYR A 94 -6.84 -13.98 7.78
C TYR A 94 -6.79 -14.70 9.14
N SER A 95 -6.67 -16.00 9.12
CA SER A 95 -6.46 -16.80 10.33
C SER A 95 -5.01 -17.25 10.52
N GLN A 96 -4.22 -17.27 9.44
CA GLN A 96 -2.85 -17.75 9.46
C GLN A 96 -1.91 -16.87 8.67
N LEU A 97 -0.69 -16.70 9.18
CA LEU A 97 0.42 -16.03 8.50
C LEU A 97 1.62 -16.98 8.50
N PHE A 98 2.14 -17.33 7.30
CA PHE A 98 3.26 -18.27 7.13
C PHE A 98 3.07 -19.63 7.85
N GLY A 99 1.82 -20.11 7.92
CA GLY A 99 1.50 -21.37 8.60
C GLY A 99 1.30 -21.25 10.11
N SER A 100 1.54 -20.07 10.70
CA SER A 100 1.31 -19.78 12.12
C SER A 100 -0.03 -19.09 12.31
N SER A 101 -0.77 -19.50 13.36
CA SER A 101 -2.04 -18.85 13.70
C SER A 101 -1.81 -17.41 14.16
N LEU A 102 -2.55 -16.45 13.59
CA LEU A 102 -2.55 -15.06 14.03
C LEU A 102 -3.09 -14.86 15.45
N ALA A 103 -3.84 -15.84 15.96
CA ALA A 103 -4.35 -15.80 17.33
C ALA A 103 -3.27 -16.16 18.36
N SER A 104 -2.17 -16.81 17.96
CA SER A 104 -1.11 -17.23 18.89
C SER A 104 -0.35 -16.02 19.46
N PRO A 105 -0.01 -16.04 20.77
CA PRO A 105 0.75 -14.96 21.42
C PRO A 105 2.12 -14.70 20.76
N ASP A 106 2.79 -15.78 20.32
CA ASP A 106 4.12 -15.70 19.70
C ASP A 106 4.09 -15.01 18.34
N THR A 107 3.06 -15.29 17.53
CA THR A 107 2.88 -14.61 16.24
C THR A 107 2.60 -13.12 16.44
N LYS A 108 1.75 -12.78 17.41
CA LYS A 108 1.47 -11.37 17.75
C LYS A 108 2.73 -10.65 18.21
N ARG A 109 3.54 -11.28 19.04
CA ARG A 109 4.81 -10.72 19.51
C ARG A 109 5.79 -10.51 18.36
N THR A 110 5.91 -11.48 17.47
CA THR A 110 6.78 -11.37 16.28
C THR A 110 6.33 -10.23 15.37
N LEU A 111 5.03 -10.12 15.08
CA LEU A 111 4.48 -9.03 14.28
C LEU A 111 4.71 -7.67 14.93
N TYR A 112 4.58 -7.57 16.24
CA TYR A 112 4.89 -6.35 16.97
C TYR A 112 6.35 -5.91 16.76
N PHE A 113 7.31 -6.82 16.93
CA PHE A 113 8.72 -6.50 16.72
C PHE A 113 9.01 -6.13 15.27
N VAL A 114 8.43 -6.84 14.30
CA VAL A 114 8.58 -6.51 12.87
C VAL A 114 8.06 -5.09 12.58
N THR A 115 6.91 -4.73 13.14
CA THR A 115 6.33 -3.39 12.98
C THR A 115 7.21 -2.31 13.62
N VAL A 116 7.73 -2.56 14.82
CA VAL A 116 8.65 -1.62 15.49
C VAL A 116 9.93 -1.41 14.68
N VAL A 117 10.52 -2.49 14.17
CA VAL A 117 11.73 -2.42 13.33
C VAL A 117 11.44 -1.65 12.04
N ALA A 118 10.31 -1.92 11.38
CA ALA A 118 9.89 -1.20 10.19
C ALA A 118 9.69 0.31 10.46
N LEU A 119 9.09 0.66 11.60
CA LEU A 119 8.91 2.05 12.02
C LEU A 119 10.25 2.75 12.24
N ILE A 120 11.18 2.10 12.95
CA ILE A 120 12.52 2.65 13.18
C ILE A 120 13.26 2.83 11.86
N ALA A 121 13.18 1.85 10.95
CA ALA A 121 13.79 1.93 9.63
C ALA A 121 13.22 3.09 8.80
N ALA A 122 11.90 3.25 8.79
CA ALA A 122 11.23 4.36 8.10
C ALA A 122 11.65 5.71 8.69
N TYR A 123 11.69 5.83 10.02
CA TYR A 123 12.16 7.05 10.69
C TYR A 123 13.62 7.36 10.36
N ALA A 124 14.50 6.36 10.42
CA ALA A 124 15.91 6.51 10.07
C ALA A 124 16.09 6.95 8.62
N LEU A 125 15.32 6.36 7.69
CA LEU A 125 15.32 6.74 6.28
C LEU A 125 14.89 8.20 6.09
N CYS A 126 13.79 8.61 6.69
CA CYS A 126 13.33 10.00 6.63
C CYS A 126 14.39 10.97 7.19
N ARG A 127 14.99 10.63 8.33
CA ARG A 127 16.04 11.45 8.95
C ARG A 127 17.29 11.52 8.08
N PHE A 128 17.68 10.40 7.46
CA PHE A 128 18.79 10.34 6.50
C PHE A 128 18.53 11.24 5.28
N LEU A 129 17.34 11.14 4.68
CA LEU A 129 16.95 11.98 3.53
C LEU A 129 16.99 13.46 3.87
N VAL A 130 16.41 13.86 5.02
CA VAL A 130 16.37 15.27 5.45
C VAL A 130 17.77 15.83 5.73
N LYS A 131 18.68 15.01 6.26
CA LYS A 131 20.07 15.41 6.55
C LYS A 131 21.00 15.33 5.33
N SER A 132 20.61 14.64 4.28
CA SER A 132 21.39 14.47 3.06
C SER A 132 21.57 15.78 2.27
N ARG A 133 22.46 15.78 1.27
CA ARG A 133 22.60 16.90 0.34
C ARG A 133 21.31 17.19 -0.39
N PHE A 134 20.55 16.17 -0.73
CA PHE A 134 19.23 16.29 -1.34
C PHE A 134 18.23 17.04 -0.44
N GLY A 135 18.18 16.72 0.85
CA GLY A 135 17.32 17.42 1.81
C GLY A 135 17.70 18.88 2.00
N LYS A 136 18.99 19.22 1.91
CA LYS A 136 19.46 20.60 1.95
C LYS A 136 19.01 21.40 0.71
N VAL A 137 19.11 20.79 -0.48
CA VAL A 137 18.64 21.41 -1.74
C VAL A 137 17.14 21.65 -1.70
N LEU A 138 16.34 20.68 -1.23
CA LEU A 138 14.90 20.84 -1.12
C LEU A 138 14.51 21.97 -0.17
N ARG A 139 15.22 22.13 0.95
CA ARG A 139 14.99 23.28 1.86
C ARG A 139 15.33 24.62 1.19
N ALA A 140 16.47 24.67 0.51
CA ALA A 140 16.87 25.90 -0.19
C ALA A 140 15.85 26.32 -1.27
N ILE A 141 15.28 25.35 -1.98
CA ILE A 141 14.20 25.63 -2.96
C ILE A 141 12.95 26.16 -2.25
N ARG A 142 12.54 25.52 -1.13
CA ARG A 142 11.38 25.96 -0.36
C ARG A 142 11.55 27.37 0.21
N ASP A 143 12.73 27.66 0.76
CA ASP A 143 13.01 28.93 1.44
C ASP A 143 13.37 30.06 0.45
N GLY A 144 13.59 29.74 -0.85
CA GLY A 144 13.85 30.67 -1.94
C GLY A 144 12.62 31.06 -2.77
N GLU A 145 11.43 30.55 -2.41
CA GLU A 145 10.14 31.01 -2.95
C GLU A 145 9.51 32.09 -2.07
#